data_99f000019d08c60c9d946ed73ddf5b7a
#
_entry.id   99f000019d08c60c9d946ed73ddf5b7a
#
_cell.length_a   1.000
_cell.length_b   1.000
_cell.length_c   1.000
_cell.angle_alpha   90.00
_cell.angle_beta   90.00
_cell.angle_gamma   90.00
#
_symmetry.space_group_name_H-M   'P 1'
#
loop_
_entity.id
_entity.type
_entity.pdbx_description
1 polymer ?
#
loop_
_entity_poly.entity_id
_entity_poly.type
_entity_poly.pdbx_seq_one_letter_code
_entity_poly.pdbx_strand_id
1 'polypeptide(L)'
;RGHAITACVRNRAKLGQHAHTLSRGYGGRAIGPLRVTPDMEAVEVGDEPLLHARDGAAWVSRDRFAGALAAAQAGAHVIVMDDGFQNPALAKDLCIVAVDPAYGVGNGQVFPAGPLRERLTDGLARADAIVMLHNTWSADTPEQPDWLASFRKPVLHAALSPAGEAPPGALVAFAGLARPEKFFDTLEAVGADVADVVPYPDHHP
;
A
#
# COMPACT_ATOMS: atom_id res chain seq x y z
N ARG A 1 -0.14 0.01 -2.58
CA ARG A 1 0.11 0.37 -1.17
C ARG A 1 0.13 -0.87 -0.28
N GLY A 2 -0.91 -1.71 -0.28
CA GLY A 2 -1.04 -2.89 0.58
C GLY A 2 0.14 -3.88 0.49
N HIS A 3 0.73 -4.09 -0.67
CA HIS A 3 1.84 -5.04 -0.83
C HIS A 3 3.12 -4.64 -0.08
N ALA A 4 3.46 -3.37 -0.01
CA ALA A 4 4.64 -2.91 0.73
C ALA A 4 4.46 -3.12 2.24
N ILE A 5 3.25 -2.90 2.76
CA ILE A 5 2.90 -3.12 4.16
C ILE A 5 2.93 -4.60 4.49
N THR A 6 2.33 -5.46 3.67
CA THR A 6 2.37 -6.92 3.82
C THR A 6 3.81 -7.43 3.88
N ALA A 7 4.70 -6.96 2.99
CA ALA A 7 6.11 -7.34 3.02
C ALA A 7 6.79 -6.91 4.33
N CYS A 8 6.49 -5.73 4.84
CA CYS A 8 7.03 -5.23 6.10
C CYS A 8 6.60 -6.11 7.29
N VAL A 9 5.31 -6.44 7.38
CA VAL A 9 4.75 -7.30 8.45
C VAL A 9 5.36 -8.70 8.42
N ARG A 10 5.41 -9.34 7.26
CA ARG A 10 6.01 -10.69 7.11
C ARG A 10 7.48 -10.73 7.50
N ASN A 11 8.26 -9.71 7.14
CA ASN A 11 9.68 -9.66 7.51
C ASN A 11 9.89 -9.43 9.01
N ARG A 12 9.07 -8.62 9.66
CA ARG A 12 9.10 -8.43 11.11
C ARG A 12 8.74 -9.70 11.87
N ALA A 13 7.77 -10.47 11.40
CA ALA A 13 7.42 -11.77 11.97
C ALA A 13 8.60 -12.75 11.91
N LYS A 14 9.37 -12.77 10.82
CA LYS A 14 10.61 -13.58 10.70
C LYS A 14 11.69 -13.20 11.72
N LEU A 15 11.67 -11.95 12.21
CA LEU A 15 12.57 -11.47 13.27
C LEU A 15 12.01 -11.68 14.69
N GLY A 16 10.92 -12.44 14.84
CA GLY A 16 10.26 -12.68 16.13
C GLY A 16 9.53 -11.44 16.68
N GLN A 17 9.22 -10.45 15.83
CA GLN A 17 8.49 -9.25 16.21
C GLN A 17 7.04 -9.34 15.83
N HIS A 18 6.15 -9.06 16.79
CA HIS A 18 4.72 -8.98 16.54
C HIS A 18 4.38 -7.64 15.88
N ALA A 19 4.25 -7.64 14.56
CA ALA A 19 3.85 -6.46 13.78
C ALA A 19 2.35 -6.50 13.49
N HIS A 20 1.63 -5.45 13.89
CA HIS A 20 0.22 -5.26 13.59
C HIS A 20 0.07 -4.15 12.54
N THR A 21 -0.89 -4.28 11.63
CA THR A 21 -1.27 -3.19 10.73
C THR A 21 -2.38 -2.36 11.34
N LEU A 22 -2.37 -1.06 11.05
CA LEU A 22 -3.41 -0.12 11.47
C LEU A 22 -3.81 0.76 10.28
N SER A 23 -5.05 0.63 9.84
CA SER A 23 -5.62 1.44 8.77
C SER A 23 -6.83 2.25 9.24
N ARG A 24 -7.36 3.11 8.36
CA ARG A 24 -8.59 3.86 8.61
C ARG A 24 -9.85 3.04 8.36
N GLY A 25 -9.73 1.99 7.53
CA GLY A 25 -10.88 1.26 7.02
C GLY A 25 -11.63 2.07 5.95
N TYR A 26 -10.89 2.57 4.96
CA TYR A 26 -11.50 3.29 3.84
C TYR A 26 -12.52 2.40 3.14
N GLY A 27 -13.68 2.96 2.79
CA GLY A 27 -14.81 2.21 2.21
C GLY A 27 -15.65 1.44 3.24
N GLY A 28 -15.10 1.15 4.42
CA GLY A 28 -15.80 0.44 5.50
C GLY A 28 -16.64 1.36 6.40
N ARG A 29 -17.60 0.76 7.10
CA ARG A 29 -18.50 1.45 8.05
C ARG A 29 -17.92 1.52 9.47
N ALA A 30 -16.99 0.61 9.80
CA ALA A 30 -16.41 0.52 11.14
C ALA A 30 -15.71 1.83 11.56
N ILE A 31 -15.93 2.22 12.80
CA ILE A 31 -15.28 3.38 13.42
C ILE A 31 -14.00 2.93 14.15
N GLY A 32 -14.04 1.73 14.75
CA GLY A 32 -12.94 1.16 15.55
C GLY A 32 -12.77 1.81 16.94
N PRO A 33 -11.73 1.40 17.70
CA PRO A 33 -10.77 0.34 17.36
C PRO A 33 -11.41 -1.04 17.17
N LEU A 34 -11.14 -1.66 16.03
CA LEU A 34 -11.68 -2.98 15.73
C LEU A 34 -10.55 -3.86 15.16
N ARG A 35 -10.35 -5.04 15.74
CA ARG A 35 -9.47 -6.06 15.19
C ARG A 35 -10.16 -6.70 13.99
N VAL A 36 -9.50 -6.72 12.85
CA VAL A 36 -10.03 -7.29 11.61
C VAL A 36 -9.70 -8.77 11.56
N THR A 37 -10.70 -9.58 11.17
CA THR A 37 -10.54 -11.00 10.89
C THR A 37 -10.87 -11.28 9.42
N PRO A 38 -10.29 -12.35 8.81
CA PRO A 38 -10.46 -12.63 7.37
C PRO A 38 -11.90 -12.98 6.95
N ASP A 39 -12.77 -13.27 7.89
CA ASP A 39 -14.19 -13.60 7.70
C ASP A 39 -15.12 -12.37 7.72
N MET A 40 -14.60 -11.19 8.04
CA MET A 40 -15.37 -9.95 7.99
C MET A 40 -15.63 -9.50 6.55
N GLU A 41 -16.66 -8.68 6.37
CA GLU A 41 -17.03 -8.14 5.07
C GLU A 41 -16.30 -6.83 4.75
N ALA A 42 -15.95 -6.60 3.46
CA ALA A 42 -15.31 -5.37 3.02
C ALA A 42 -16.17 -4.13 3.28
N VAL A 43 -17.50 -4.25 3.21
CA VAL A 43 -18.44 -3.17 3.53
C VAL A 43 -18.35 -2.72 4.99
N GLU A 44 -17.85 -3.58 5.87
CA GLU A 44 -17.69 -3.27 7.29
C GLU A 44 -16.33 -2.64 7.59
N VAL A 45 -15.25 -3.24 7.11
CA VAL A 45 -13.88 -2.88 7.51
C VAL A 45 -13.03 -2.26 6.40
N GLY A 46 -13.49 -2.30 5.15
CA GLY A 46 -12.72 -1.96 3.97
C GLY A 46 -12.00 -3.17 3.38
N ASP A 47 -11.66 -3.12 2.11
CA ASP A 47 -10.99 -4.20 1.38
C ASP A 47 -9.51 -4.36 1.76
N GLU A 48 -8.75 -3.26 1.87
CA GLU A 48 -7.32 -3.31 2.24
C GLU A 48 -7.08 -3.94 3.62
N PRO A 49 -7.81 -3.61 4.70
CA PRO A 49 -7.65 -4.27 6.00
C PRO A 49 -7.89 -5.77 5.97
N LEU A 50 -8.79 -6.26 5.11
CA LEU A 50 -9.01 -7.70 4.94
C LEU A 50 -7.80 -8.41 4.33
N LEU A 51 -7.12 -7.76 3.37
CA LEU A 51 -5.87 -8.28 2.81
C LEU A 51 -4.79 -8.38 3.90
N HIS A 52 -4.68 -7.35 4.73
CA HIS A 52 -3.71 -7.36 5.85
C HIS A 52 -4.04 -8.42 6.89
N ALA A 53 -5.33 -8.67 7.17
CA ALA A 53 -5.76 -9.68 8.13
C ALA A 53 -5.41 -11.12 7.73
N ARG A 54 -5.19 -11.38 6.43
CA ARG A 54 -4.71 -12.67 5.92
C ARG A 54 -3.24 -12.95 6.24
N ASP A 55 -2.46 -11.89 6.42
CA ASP A 55 -1.00 -11.99 6.61
C ASP A 55 -0.57 -11.73 8.07
N GLY A 56 -1.46 -11.20 8.90
CA GLY A 56 -1.14 -10.89 10.29
C GLY A 56 -2.26 -10.16 11.02
N ALA A 57 -1.97 -9.67 12.22
CA ALA A 57 -2.93 -8.91 13.00
C ALA A 57 -3.19 -7.53 12.36
N ALA A 58 -4.43 -7.27 12.00
CA ALA A 58 -4.88 -6.03 11.37
C ALA A 58 -5.93 -5.32 12.22
N TRP A 59 -5.90 -4.00 12.19
CA TRP A 59 -6.79 -3.14 12.95
C TRP A 59 -7.35 -2.03 12.07
N VAL A 60 -8.62 -1.71 12.30
CA VAL A 60 -9.29 -0.54 11.74
C VAL A 60 -9.63 0.43 12.88
N SER A 61 -9.26 1.69 12.71
CA SER A 61 -9.67 2.74 13.63
C SER A 61 -9.66 4.11 12.94
N ARG A 62 -10.74 4.87 13.04
CA ARG A 62 -10.76 6.28 12.59
C ARG A 62 -9.91 7.15 13.51
N ASP A 63 -9.97 6.90 14.82
CA ASP A 63 -9.01 7.43 15.79
C ASP A 63 -7.76 6.53 15.78
N ARG A 64 -6.68 7.05 15.18
CA ARG A 64 -5.42 6.31 15.05
C ARG A 64 -4.73 6.08 16.38
N PHE A 65 -4.88 7.01 17.33
CA PHE A 65 -4.30 6.86 18.67
C PHE A 65 -4.99 5.71 19.43
N ALA A 66 -6.33 5.69 19.44
CA ALA A 66 -7.09 4.60 20.05
C ALA A 66 -6.78 3.26 19.40
N GLY A 67 -6.66 3.22 18.06
CA GLY A 67 -6.28 2.01 17.32
C GLY A 67 -4.89 1.50 17.65
N ALA A 68 -3.91 2.40 17.76
CA ALA A 68 -2.54 2.04 18.14
C ALA A 68 -2.48 1.52 19.58
N LEU A 69 -3.22 2.13 20.50
CA LEU A 69 -3.31 1.67 21.89
C LEU A 69 -3.89 0.26 21.97
N ALA A 70 -4.99 0.00 21.24
CA ALA A 70 -5.61 -1.33 21.18
C ALA A 70 -4.65 -2.38 20.59
N ALA A 71 -3.93 -2.05 19.53
CA ALA A 71 -2.93 -2.93 18.95
C ALA A 71 -1.77 -3.23 19.92
N ALA A 72 -1.27 -2.22 20.63
CA ALA A 72 -0.23 -2.39 21.64
C ALA A 72 -0.70 -3.28 22.81
N GLN A 73 -1.91 -3.07 23.31
CA GLN A 73 -2.53 -3.92 24.35
C GLN A 73 -2.72 -5.37 23.89
N ALA A 74 -2.90 -5.58 22.59
CA ALA A 74 -2.96 -6.91 21.98
C ALA A 74 -1.59 -7.51 21.66
N GLY A 75 -0.49 -6.90 22.13
CA GLY A 75 0.87 -7.44 22.03
C GLY A 75 1.65 -6.98 20.79
N ALA A 76 1.24 -5.91 20.12
CA ALA A 76 2.03 -5.36 19.02
C ALA A 76 3.37 -4.79 19.54
N HIS A 77 4.48 -5.25 18.97
CA HIS A 77 5.80 -4.64 19.16
C HIS A 77 6.06 -3.53 18.12
N VAL A 78 5.45 -3.66 16.94
CA VAL A 78 5.53 -2.71 15.85
C VAL A 78 4.14 -2.48 15.27
N ILE A 79 3.79 -1.24 15.01
CA ILE A 79 2.55 -0.87 14.34
C ILE A 79 2.89 -0.28 12.97
N VAL A 80 2.43 -0.92 11.91
CA VAL A 80 2.60 -0.45 10.53
C VAL A 80 1.31 0.26 10.13
N MET A 81 1.38 1.59 10.00
CA MET A 81 0.22 2.39 9.59
C MET A 81 0.06 2.38 8.08
N ASP A 82 -1.09 1.94 7.60
CA ASP A 82 -1.47 2.11 6.21
C ASP A 82 -2.10 3.49 6.00
N ASP A 83 -1.61 4.19 4.98
CA ASP A 83 -1.99 5.58 4.66
C ASP A 83 -1.88 6.53 5.88
N GLY A 84 -0.85 6.30 6.71
CA GLY A 84 -0.64 7.02 7.96
C GLY A 84 0.28 8.24 7.87
N PHE A 85 0.89 8.51 6.70
CA PHE A 85 1.96 9.49 6.58
C PHE A 85 1.55 10.92 7.00
N GLN A 86 0.37 11.38 6.56
CA GLN A 86 -0.16 12.70 6.92
C GLN A 86 -0.88 12.74 8.26
N ASN A 87 -1.08 11.61 8.95
CA ASN A 87 -1.80 11.60 10.22
C ASN A 87 -0.94 12.16 11.35
N PRO A 88 -1.36 13.24 12.04
CA PRO A 88 -0.56 13.88 13.10
C PRO A 88 -0.76 13.27 14.48
N ALA A 89 -1.76 12.38 14.66
CA ALA A 89 -2.16 11.90 15.98
C ALA A 89 -1.13 10.98 16.65
N LEU A 90 -0.21 10.41 15.86
CA LEU A 90 0.85 9.52 16.34
C LEU A 90 2.21 10.02 15.88
N ALA A 91 3.17 10.06 16.78
CA ALA A 91 4.58 10.13 16.42
C ALA A 91 4.98 8.85 15.67
N LYS A 92 5.81 9.00 14.67
CA LYS A 92 6.27 7.88 13.83
C LYS A 92 7.78 7.76 13.92
N ASP A 93 8.27 6.56 14.23
CA ASP A 93 9.71 6.28 14.30
C ASP A 93 10.33 6.15 12.90
N LEU A 94 9.51 5.77 11.91
CA LEU A 94 9.93 5.60 10.52
C LEU A 94 8.79 5.95 9.57
N CYS A 95 9.06 6.84 8.63
CA CYS A 95 8.15 7.25 7.58
C CYS A 95 8.66 6.81 6.20
N ILE A 96 7.98 5.85 5.59
CA ILE A 96 8.31 5.37 4.24
C ILE A 96 7.22 5.84 3.28
N VAL A 97 7.62 6.45 2.17
CA VAL A 97 6.72 6.87 1.10
C VAL A 97 6.89 5.95 -0.11
N ALA A 98 5.82 5.26 -0.49
CA ALA A 98 5.80 4.46 -1.71
C ALA A 98 5.33 5.32 -2.88
N VAL A 99 6.09 5.32 -3.98
CA VAL A 99 5.82 6.09 -5.19
C VAL A 99 5.82 5.16 -6.40
N ASP A 100 4.81 5.30 -7.24
CA ASP A 100 4.81 4.71 -8.57
C ASP A 100 5.65 5.61 -9.49
N PRO A 101 6.81 5.15 -10.00
CA PRO A 101 7.70 5.99 -10.80
C PRO A 101 7.08 6.48 -12.11
N ALA A 102 6.13 5.74 -12.68
CA ALA A 102 5.43 6.15 -13.90
C ALA A 102 4.49 7.35 -13.67
N TYR A 103 4.05 7.57 -12.43
CA TYR A 103 3.18 8.69 -12.05
C TYR A 103 3.94 9.79 -11.32
N GLY A 104 4.91 9.40 -10.51
CA GLY A 104 5.73 10.30 -9.71
C GLY A 104 4.88 11.16 -8.77
N VAL A 105 5.10 12.45 -8.88
CA VAL A 105 4.37 13.48 -8.12
C VAL A 105 3.35 14.24 -8.99
N GLY A 106 3.08 13.74 -10.19
CA GLY A 106 2.22 14.40 -11.17
C GLY A 106 2.76 15.79 -11.54
N ASN A 107 1.89 16.80 -11.51
CA ASN A 107 2.30 18.20 -11.77
C ASN A 107 2.95 18.89 -10.54
N GLY A 108 3.20 18.16 -9.44
CA GLY A 108 3.81 18.69 -8.21
C GLY A 108 2.92 19.61 -7.37
N GLN A 109 1.66 19.78 -7.75
CA GLN A 109 0.74 20.69 -7.07
C GLN A 109 -0.09 19.94 -6.00
N VAL A 110 -0.52 20.69 -5.00
CA VAL A 110 -1.40 20.20 -3.94
C VAL A 110 -2.85 20.23 -4.41
N PHE A 111 -3.64 19.25 -3.98
CA PHE A 111 -5.08 19.22 -4.24
C PHE A 111 -5.76 20.55 -3.88
N PRO A 112 -6.70 21.10 -4.71
CA PRO A 112 -7.27 20.48 -5.92
C PRO A 112 -6.50 20.74 -7.22
N ALA A 113 -5.41 21.50 -7.20
CA ALA A 113 -4.64 21.85 -8.39
C ALA A 113 -3.76 20.69 -8.92
N GLY A 114 -3.51 19.68 -8.10
CA GLY A 114 -2.75 18.49 -8.45
C GLY A 114 -2.98 17.33 -7.48
N PRO A 115 -2.22 16.25 -7.60
CA PRO A 115 -2.49 15.00 -6.89
C PRO A 115 -1.94 14.97 -5.46
N LEU A 116 -1.11 15.92 -5.07
CA LEU A 116 -0.45 15.87 -3.77
C LEU A 116 -1.40 16.27 -2.63
N ARG A 117 -1.28 15.61 -1.48
CA ARG A 117 -2.03 15.93 -0.26
C ARG A 117 -1.38 17.06 0.54
N GLU A 118 -0.10 17.35 0.26
CA GLU A 118 0.71 18.38 0.90
C GLU A 118 1.83 18.83 -0.02
N ARG A 119 2.54 19.90 0.33
CA ARG A 119 3.69 20.36 -0.47
C ARG A 119 4.76 19.26 -0.52
N LEU A 120 5.32 19.06 -1.70
CA LEU A 120 6.36 18.04 -1.91
C LEU A 120 7.53 18.19 -0.94
N THR A 121 8.01 19.42 -0.76
CA THR A 121 9.13 19.74 0.15
C THR A 121 8.85 19.32 1.58
N ASP A 122 7.62 19.53 2.07
CA ASP A 122 7.23 19.21 3.44
C ASP A 122 7.11 17.69 3.62
N GLY A 123 6.57 17.00 2.62
CA GLY A 123 6.53 15.53 2.58
C GLY A 123 7.93 14.91 2.56
N LEU A 124 8.80 15.38 1.66
CA LEU A 124 10.18 14.88 1.57
C LEU A 124 10.99 15.12 2.85
N ALA A 125 10.79 16.25 3.52
CA ALA A 125 11.49 16.55 4.79
C ALA A 125 11.16 15.52 5.89
N ARG A 126 9.91 15.05 5.94
CA ARG A 126 9.44 14.07 6.95
C ARG A 126 9.67 12.62 6.55
N ALA A 127 9.80 12.31 5.26
CA ALA A 127 10.07 10.96 4.81
C ALA A 127 11.47 10.52 5.26
N ASP A 128 11.60 9.30 5.76
CA ASP A 128 12.88 8.67 6.13
C ASP A 128 13.43 7.81 4.99
N ALA A 129 12.55 7.28 4.15
CA ALA A 129 12.90 6.57 2.94
C ALA A 129 11.79 6.70 1.89
N ILE A 130 12.17 6.53 0.62
CA ILE A 130 11.25 6.43 -0.50
C ILE A 130 11.41 5.05 -1.12
N VAL A 131 10.30 4.40 -1.46
CA VAL A 131 10.27 3.16 -2.23
C VAL A 131 9.64 3.45 -3.58
N MET A 132 10.43 3.36 -4.64
CA MET A 132 9.98 3.42 -6.03
C MET A 132 9.45 2.04 -6.41
N LEU A 133 8.13 1.93 -6.59
CA LEU A 133 7.46 0.65 -6.85
C LEU A 133 7.18 0.51 -8.35
N HIS A 134 8.03 -0.25 -9.03
CA HIS A 134 7.94 -0.52 -10.46
C HIS A 134 6.94 -1.66 -10.75
N ASN A 135 6.40 -1.70 -11.96
CA ASN A 135 5.56 -2.83 -12.42
C ASN A 135 6.41 -4.07 -12.74
N THR A 136 7.59 -3.84 -13.30
CA THR A 136 8.54 -4.90 -13.67
C THR A 136 9.92 -4.54 -13.14
N TRP A 137 10.73 -5.54 -12.85
CA TRP A 137 12.12 -5.32 -12.47
C TRP A 137 12.98 -5.08 -13.72
N SER A 138 13.79 -4.02 -13.71
CA SER A 138 14.87 -3.82 -14.66
C SER A 138 16.20 -3.87 -13.90
N ALA A 139 17.21 -4.50 -14.51
CA ALA A 139 18.57 -4.51 -13.97
C ALA A 139 19.23 -3.12 -14.09
N ASP A 140 18.75 -2.29 -15.01
CA ASP A 140 19.24 -0.92 -15.16
C ASP A 140 18.73 -0.09 -14.00
N THR A 141 19.62 0.59 -13.30
CA THR A 141 19.24 1.54 -12.26
C THR A 141 18.53 2.72 -12.93
N PRO A 142 17.23 2.91 -12.69
CA PRO A 142 16.52 4.02 -13.32
C PRO A 142 17.10 5.35 -12.86
N GLU A 143 17.17 6.29 -13.78
CA GLU A 143 17.59 7.64 -13.47
C GLU A 143 16.68 8.26 -12.39
N GLN A 144 17.30 8.89 -11.40
CA GLN A 144 16.57 9.50 -10.30
C GLN A 144 15.80 10.72 -10.83
N PRO A 145 14.48 10.81 -10.64
CA PRO A 145 13.71 11.92 -11.15
C PRO A 145 14.08 13.24 -10.45
N ASP A 146 13.98 14.35 -11.19
CA ASP A 146 14.38 15.69 -10.73
C ASP A 146 13.74 16.10 -9.39
N TRP A 147 12.49 15.71 -9.15
CA TRP A 147 11.80 16.03 -7.91
C TRP A 147 12.43 15.38 -6.68
N LEU A 148 13.28 14.37 -6.84
CA LEU A 148 14.09 13.75 -5.79
C LEU A 148 15.51 14.33 -5.68
N ALA A 149 15.89 15.25 -6.52
CA ALA A 149 17.29 15.75 -6.58
C ALA A 149 17.80 16.31 -5.24
N SER A 150 16.92 16.83 -4.38
CA SER A 150 17.26 17.33 -3.05
C SER A 150 17.13 16.29 -1.92
N PHE A 151 16.56 15.10 -2.19
CA PHE A 151 16.37 14.06 -1.19
C PHE A 151 17.69 13.34 -0.92
N ARG A 152 18.13 13.28 0.34
CA ARG A 152 19.42 12.71 0.76
C ARG A 152 19.32 11.47 1.61
N LYS A 153 18.10 10.98 1.83
CA LYS A 153 17.82 9.74 2.56
C LYS A 153 17.64 8.58 1.57
N PRO A 154 17.55 7.32 2.02
CA PRO A 154 17.47 6.16 1.12
C PRO A 154 16.31 6.22 0.12
N VAL A 155 16.63 5.93 -1.15
CA VAL A 155 15.66 5.64 -2.20
C VAL A 155 15.85 4.18 -2.59
N LEU A 156 14.84 3.38 -2.37
CA LEU A 156 14.84 1.95 -2.65
C LEU A 156 13.98 1.68 -3.88
N HIS A 157 14.39 0.71 -4.68
CA HIS A 157 13.61 0.24 -5.82
C HIS A 157 13.03 -1.14 -5.51
N ALA A 158 11.76 -1.33 -5.82
CA ALA A 158 11.06 -2.60 -5.70
C ALA A 158 10.18 -2.80 -6.93
N ALA A 159 9.88 -4.04 -7.26
CA ALA A 159 8.93 -4.37 -8.31
C ALA A 159 7.86 -5.33 -7.79
N LEU A 160 6.67 -5.24 -8.34
CA LEU A 160 5.64 -6.24 -8.15
C LEU A 160 6.02 -7.49 -8.93
N SER A 161 5.97 -8.64 -8.27
CA SER A 161 6.20 -9.93 -8.90
C SER A 161 4.99 -10.81 -8.68
N PRO A 162 4.50 -11.51 -9.69
CA PRO A 162 3.44 -12.49 -9.54
C PRO A 162 3.82 -13.56 -8.52
N ALA A 163 2.86 -13.95 -7.68
CA ALA A 163 3.10 -14.95 -6.63
C ALA A 163 2.92 -16.40 -7.12
N GLY A 164 2.51 -16.61 -8.36
CA GLY A 164 2.23 -17.91 -8.93
C GLY A 164 2.21 -17.91 -10.45
N GLU A 165 1.97 -19.08 -11.02
CA GLU A 165 1.78 -19.26 -12.46
C GLU A 165 0.37 -18.82 -12.87
N ALA A 166 0.21 -18.47 -14.14
CA ALA A 166 -1.10 -18.19 -14.71
C ALA A 166 -1.97 -19.45 -14.67
N PRO A 167 -3.28 -19.33 -14.37
CA PRO A 167 -4.21 -20.45 -14.55
C PRO A 167 -4.21 -20.92 -16.00
N PRO A 168 -4.37 -22.22 -16.26
CA PRO A 168 -4.43 -22.75 -17.62
C PRO A 168 -5.75 -22.40 -18.31
N GLY A 169 -5.70 -22.20 -19.64
CA GLY A 169 -6.85 -21.95 -20.51
C GLY A 169 -7.14 -20.46 -20.70
N ALA A 170 -8.14 -20.19 -21.55
CA ALA A 170 -8.55 -18.82 -21.86
C ALA A 170 -9.22 -18.16 -20.64
N LEU A 171 -8.76 -16.98 -20.27
CA LEU A 171 -9.18 -16.23 -19.10
C LEU A 171 -9.92 -14.95 -19.49
N VAL A 172 -10.94 -14.59 -18.71
CA VAL A 172 -11.47 -13.23 -18.68
C VAL A 172 -10.91 -12.54 -17.45
N ALA A 173 -10.12 -11.49 -17.66
CA ALA A 173 -9.49 -10.73 -16.58
C ALA A 173 -10.36 -9.53 -16.20
N PHE A 174 -10.63 -9.34 -14.93
CA PHE A 174 -11.35 -8.17 -14.42
C PHE A 174 -10.65 -7.56 -13.22
N ALA A 175 -10.71 -6.24 -13.09
CA ALA A 175 -10.08 -5.53 -11.99
C ALA A 175 -10.82 -4.23 -11.66
N GLY A 176 -11.09 -4.00 -10.35
CA GLY A 176 -11.58 -2.75 -9.79
C GLY A 176 -10.44 -2.00 -9.09
N LEU A 177 -9.46 -1.58 -9.86
CA LEU A 177 -8.25 -0.88 -9.41
C LEU A 177 -8.17 0.50 -10.08
N ALA A 178 -7.53 1.47 -9.42
CA ALA A 178 -7.26 2.78 -10.00
C ALA A 178 -6.46 2.70 -11.32
N ARG A 179 -5.68 1.63 -11.51
CA ARG A 179 -4.90 1.36 -12.72
C ARG A 179 -4.98 -0.14 -13.07
N PRO A 180 -6.10 -0.56 -13.67
CA PRO A 180 -6.34 -1.97 -13.99
C PRO A 180 -5.38 -2.52 -15.05
N GLU A 181 -4.86 -1.67 -15.94
CA GLU A 181 -3.87 -2.03 -16.96
C GLU A 181 -2.62 -2.69 -16.36
N LYS A 182 -2.16 -2.26 -15.18
CA LYS A 182 -1.03 -2.89 -14.50
C LYS A 182 -1.26 -4.36 -14.15
N PHE A 183 -2.49 -4.69 -13.80
CA PHE A 183 -2.86 -6.07 -13.52
C PHE A 183 -2.91 -6.88 -14.81
N PHE A 184 -3.45 -6.32 -15.89
CA PHE A 184 -3.52 -6.98 -17.18
C PHE A 184 -2.11 -7.21 -17.77
N ASP A 185 -1.24 -6.20 -17.72
CA ASP A 185 0.18 -6.33 -18.10
C ASP A 185 0.88 -7.45 -17.32
N THR A 186 0.56 -7.59 -16.03
CA THR A 186 1.12 -8.66 -15.19
C THR A 186 0.66 -10.04 -15.63
N LEU A 187 -0.62 -10.19 -16.01
CA LEU A 187 -1.14 -11.46 -16.53
C LEU A 187 -0.47 -11.85 -17.85
N GLU A 188 -0.28 -10.90 -18.76
CA GLU A 188 0.45 -11.13 -20.01
C GLU A 188 1.91 -11.53 -19.75
N ALA A 189 2.57 -10.86 -18.81
CA ALA A 189 3.97 -11.13 -18.45
C ALA A 189 4.19 -12.55 -17.87
N VAL A 190 3.17 -13.14 -17.25
CA VAL A 190 3.24 -14.55 -16.78
C VAL A 190 2.72 -15.56 -17.82
N GLY A 191 2.42 -15.10 -19.04
CA GLY A 191 1.96 -15.95 -20.14
C GLY A 191 0.51 -16.41 -20.01
N ALA A 192 -0.34 -15.66 -19.33
CA ALA A 192 -1.77 -15.94 -19.25
C ALA A 192 -2.42 -15.78 -20.64
N ASP A 193 -3.30 -16.72 -21.01
CA ASP A 193 -4.13 -16.61 -22.21
C ASP A 193 -5.37 -15.74 -21.90
N VAL A 194 -5.19 -14.40 -21.98
CA VAL A 194 -6.25 -13.44 -21.68
C VAL A 194 -7.11 -13.20 -22.90
N ALA A 195 -8.30 -13.80 -22.92
CA ALA A 195 -9.27 -13.67 -24.01
C ALA A 195 -10.04 -12.35 -23.98
N ASP A 196 -10.27 -11.76 -22.80
CA ASP A 196 -10.98 -10.49 -22.63
C ASP A 196 -10.59 -9.80 -21.33
N VAL A 197 -10.72 -8.46 -21.28
CA VAL A 197 -10.43 -7.63 -20.11
C VAL A 197 -11.61 -6.72 -19.74
N VAL A 198 -11.98 -6.72 -18.47
CA VAL A 198 -13.11 -5.94 -17.95
C VAL A 198 -12.62 -5.02 -16.83
N PRO A 199 -12.32 -3.73 -17.11
CA PRO A 199 -11.98 -2.77 -16.09
C PRO A 199 -13.23 -2.31 -15.34
N TYR A 200 -13.18 -2.32 -14.02
CA TYR A 200 -14.18 -1.71 -13.15
C TYR A 200 -13.63 -0.43 -12.50
N PRO A 201 -14.51 0.47 -12.02
CA PRO A 201 -14.11 1.59 -11.19
C PRO A 201 -13.28 1.14 -9.97
N ASP A 202 -12.40 2.04 -9.49
CA ASP A 202 -11.60 1.77 -8.29
C ASP A 202 -12.49 1.43 -7.09
N HIS A 203 -12.13 0.40 -6.31
CA HIS A 203 -12.92 -0.13 -5.19
C HIS A 203 -14.34 -0.59 -5.58
N HIS A 204 -14.54 -1.10 -6.78
CA HIS A 204 -15.81 -1.70 -7.19
C HIS A 204 -16.12 -2.92 -6.30
N PRO A 205 -17.34 -2.98 -5.69
CA PRO A 205 -17.74 -4.07 -4.82
C PRO A 205 -17.86 -5.41 -5.52
#